data_40ea639926afdfbcd04bfe9860a75339
#
_entry.id   40ea639926afdfbcd04bfe9860a75339
#
_cell.length_a   1.000
_cell.length_b   1.000
_cell.length_c   1.000
_cell.angle_alpha   90.00
_cell.angle_beta   90.00
_cell.angle_gamma   90.00
#
_symmetry.space_group_name_H-M   'P 1'
#
loop_
_entity.id
_entity.type
_entity.pdbx_description
1 polymer ?
#
loop_
_entity_poly.entity_id
_entity_poly.type
_entity_poly.pdbx_seq_one_letter_code
_entity_poly.pdbx_strand_id
1 'polypeptide(L)'
;TESSAASDVYKRQVFGSAWFGLFSALMTLAILFLSEIIPKTIGAVYWRNLAGLTAQFVRGLIWSLYPLIWVSEALTRLIARRKSAHVFSREEFIAMAGIGERAGKLDQRESRIIKNLFRFDLLTAKDIMTPRTVISGLPQDMSVTEALDVKPSVTHSRLPLYQGNLDHITGFILRDDLLIAKAQDRGDVKLETLKREIKTVLDDMSLSNLLEFLLEKRQYIALVIDEYGGTQGLVTTEDVVETLLGMEIVDEMDRVEDMQVLARQQWAKRARALGLEVDASGQTPVAQRSEMPTTRPTDDD
;
A
#
# COMPACT_ATOMS: atom_id res chain seq x y z
N THR A 1 56.80 -17.99 12.69
CA THR A 1 57.11 -17.65 14.12
C THR A 1 58.62 -17.63 14.39
N GLU A 2 59.44 -18.49 13.76
CA GLU A 2 60.90 -18.51 13.97
C GLU A 2 61.62 -17.29 13.38
N SER A 3 61.20 -16.76 12.24
CA SER A 3 61.79 -15.55 11.62
C SER A 3 61.63 -14.29 12.44
N SER A 4 60.52 -14.18 13.18
CA SER A 4 60.27 -13.02 14.08
C SER A 4 61.15 -13.06 15.31
N ALA A 5 61.31 -14.26 15.91
CA ALA A 5 62.19 -14.43 17.09
C ALA A 5 63.67 -14.18 16.78
N ALA A 6 64.16 -14.62 15.64
CA ALA A 6 65.52 -14.38 15.19
C ALA A 6 65.77 -12.87 14.93
N SER A 7 64.82 -12.17 14.35
CA SER A 7 64.90 -10.72 14.15
C SER A 7 64.94 -9.94 15.48
N ASP A 8 64.18 -10.39 16.49
CA ASP A 8 64.12 -9.73 17.79
C ASP A 8 65.41 -10.00 18.63
N VAL A 9 66.00 -11.19 18.51
CA VAL A 9 67.32 -11.50 19.14
C VAL A 9 68.44 -10.64 18.51
N TYR A 10 68.47 -10.52 17.19
CA TYR A 10 69.42 -9.68 16.48
C TYR A 10 69.32 -8.19 16.84
N LYS A 11 68.12 -7.68 16.93
CA LYS A 11 67.84 -6.29 17.35
C LYS A 11 68.28 -6.03 18.80
N ARG A 12 68.06 -6.96 19.70
CA ARG A 12 68.55 -6.87 21.11
C ARG A 12 70.08 -6.87 21.22
N GLN A 13 70.81 -7.61 20.38
CA GLN A 13 72.27 -7.64 20.36
C GLN A 13 72.89 -6.35 19.81
N VAL A 14 72.22 -5.68 18.85
CA VAL A 14 72.81 -4.47 18.22
C VAL A 14 72.48 -3.21 19.02
N PHE A 15 71.35 -3.10 19.68
CA PHE A 15 70.89 -1.82 20.33
C PHE A 15 70.84 -1.86 21.86
N GLY A 16 71.21 -2.99 22.51
CA GLY A 16 71.05 -3.09 23.97
C GLY A 16 69.61 -3.06 24.45
N SER A 17 69.32 -3.65 25.62
CA SER A 17 67.95 -3.80 26.11
C SER A 17 67.22 -2.48 26.42
N ALA A 18 67.93 -1.42 26.75
CA ALA A 18 67.36 -0.12 27.09
C ALA A 18 66.86 0.68 25.87
N TRP A 19 67.52 0.52 24.72
CA TRP A 19 67.16 1.27 23.50
C TRP A 19 66.16 0.56 22.60
N PHE A 20 65.90 -0.73 22.83
CA PHE A 20 65.01 -1.53 22.03
C PHE A 20 63.56 -1.02 22.04
N GLY A 21 63.08 -0.62 23.19
CA GLY A 21 61.76 -0.05 23.36
C GLY A 21 61.62 1.30 22.61
N LEU A 22 62.60 2.16 22.72
CA LEU A 22 62.59 3.46 22.03
C LEU A 22 62.64 3.27 20.49
N PHE A 23 63.52 2.39 20.00
CA PHE A 23 63.62 2.10 18.58
C PHE A 23 62.33 1.49 18.01
N SER A 24 61.73 0.52 18.73
CA SER A 24 60.45 -0.07 18.34
C SER A 24 59.32 0.96 18.30
N ALA A 25 59.21 1.83 19.30
CA ALA A 25 58.26 2.93 19.32
C ALA A 25 58.46 3.89 18.17
N LEU A 26 59.70 4.29 17.89
CA LEU A 26 60.02 5.21 16.81
C LEU A 26 59.76 4.60 15.42
N MET A 27 60.07 3.33 15.23
CA MET A 27 59.74 2.59 13.98
C MET A 27 58.23 2.43 13.80
N THR A 28 57.48 2.13 14.87
CA THR A 28 56.04 2.04 14.82
C THR A 28 55.41 3.41 14.47
N LEU A 29 55.91 4.46 15.08
CA LEU A 29 55.47 5.82 14.80
C LEU A 29 55.82 6.23 13.36
N ALA A 30 57.04 5.90 12.88
CA ALA A 30 57.43 6.19 11.50
C ALA A 30 56.55 5.40 10.49
N ILE A 31 56.24 4.13 10.74
CA ILE A 31 55.38 3.33 9.91
C ILE A 31 53.97 3.95 9.90
N LEU A 32 53.40 4.29 11.05
CA LEU A 32 52.10 4.89 11.18
C LEU A 32 52.01 6.23 10.45
N PHE A 33 53.04 7.08 10.58
CA PHE A 33 53.06 8.37 9.89
C PHE A 33 53.18 8.21 8.36
N LEU A 34 54.14 7.41 7.88
CA LEU A 34 54.45 7.26 6.45
C LEU A 34 53.43 6.43 5.71
N SER A 35 52.91 5.36 6.33
CA SER A 35 51.99 4.44 5.63
C SER A 35 50.51 4.76 5.82
N GLU A 36 50.16 5.49 6.87
CA GLU A 36 48.73 5.74 7.18
C GLU A 36 48.38 7.22 7.19
N ILE A 37 49.01 8.03 8.04
CA ILE A 37 48.60 9.43 8.25
C ILE A 37 48.84 10.28 7.01
N ILE A 38 50.10 10.23 6.46
CA ILE A 38 50.48 11.06 5.31
C ILE A 38 49.66 10.71 4.06
N PRO A 39 49.50 9.44 3.65
CA PRO A 39 48.71 9.10 2.46
C PRO A 39 47.22 9.47 2.61
N LYS A 40 46.63 9.28 3.79
CA LYS A 40 45.23 9.67 4.05
C LYS A 40 45.04 11.20 3.99
N THR A 41 45.98 11.94 4.59
CA THR A 41 45.91 13.41 4.60
C THR A 41 46.09 13.99 3.20
N ILE A 42 47.07 13.45 2.42
CA ILE A 42 47.27 13.85 1.01
C ILE A 42 46.01 13.54 0.20
N GLY A 43 45.43 12.36 0.38
CA GLY A 43 44.20 11.95 -0.29
C GLY A 43 43.02 12.88 0.05
N ALA A 44 42.86 13.25 1.31
CA ALA A 44 41.79 14.13 1.74
C ALA A 44 41.93 15.57 1.25
N VAL A 45 43.15 16.10 1.24
CA VAL A 45 43.40 17.50 0.84
C VAL A 45 43.46 17.66 -0.68
N TYR A 46 44.14 16.74 -1.38
CA TYR A 46 44.42 16.88 -2.82
C TYR A 46 43.55 15.95 -3.69
N TRP A 47 42.40 15.46 -3.19
CA TRP A 47 41.56 14.50 -3.87
C TRP A 47 41.17 14.91 -5.30
N ARG A 48 40.90 16.21 -5.56
CA ARG A 48 40.54 16.71 -6.90
C ARG A 48 41.67 16.54 -7.91
N ASN A 49 42.88 16.83 -7.51
CA ASN A 49 44.05 16.75 -8.38
C ASN A 49 44.51 15.30 -8.57
N LEU A 50 44.34 14.48 -7.54
CA LEU A 50 44.72 13.06 -7.55
C LEU A 50 43.64 12.21 -8.27
N ALA A 51 42.41 12.68 -8.40
CA ALA A 51 41.32 11.91 -9.00
C ALA A 51 41.65 11.36 -10.41
N GLY A 52 42.25 12.19 -11.26
CA GLY A 52 42.64 11.80 -12.62
C GLY A 52 43.72 10.72 -12.63
N LEU A 53 44.77 10.90 -11.83
CA LEU A 53 45.88 9.91 -11.70
C LEU A 53 45.39 8.61 -11.09
N THR A 54 44.58 8.69 -10.03
CA THR A 54 43.95 7.52 -9.38
C THR A 54 43.06 6.77 -10.37
N ALA A 55 42.25 7.48 -11.17
CA ALA A 55 41.39 6.85 -12.15
C ALA A 55 42.20 6.10 -13.24
N GLN A 56 43.35 6.65 -13.69
CA GLN A 56 44.24 5.97 -14.63
C GLN A 56 44.91 4.74 -14.01
N PHE A 57 45.38 4.86 -12.78
CA PHE A 57 45.96 3.75 -12.02
C PHE A 57 44.95 2.64 -11.81
N VAL A 58 43.76 2.94 -11.36
CA VAL A 58 42.67 1.95 -11.16
C VAL A 58 42.29 1.29 -12.49
N ARG A 59 42.22 2.06 -13.58
CA ARG A 59 41.97 1.48 -14.91
C ARG A 59 43.06 0.52 -15.35
N GLY A 60 44.33 0.87 -15.14
CA GLY A 60 45.47 -0.03 -15.39
C GLY A 60 45.42 -1.30 -14.55
N LEU A 61 45.07 -1.16 -13.27
CA LEU A 61 44.89 -2.27 -12.35
C LEU A 61 43.74 -3.20 -12.79
N ILE A 62 42.59 -2.62 -13.17
CA ILE A 62 41.47 -3.40 -13.71
C ILE A 62 41.90 -4.16 -14.96
N TRP A 63 42.59 -3.50 -15.88
CA TRP A 63 43.07 -4.15 -17.11
C TRP A 63 44.05 -5.29 -16.83
N SER A 64 44.97 -5.09 -15.88
CA SER A 64 45.94 -6.13 -15.46
C SER A 64 45.25 -7.32 -14.76
N LEU A 65 44.18 -7.06 -13.98
CA LEU A 65 43.47 -8.11 -13.24
C LEU A 65 42.29 -8.69 -14.06
N TYR A 66 42.03 -8.17 -15.26
CA TYR A 66 40.92 -8.61 -16.10
C TYR A 66 40.83 -10.13 -16.31
N PRO A 67 41.96 -10.86 -16.60
CA PRO A 67 41.89 -12.31 -16.74
C PRO A 67 41.45 -13.00 -15.45
N LEU A 68 41.86 -12.50 -14.28
CA LEU A 68 41.44 -13.06 -13.00
C LEU A 68 39.94 -12.78 -12.73
N ILE A 69 39.45 -11.58 -13.10
CA ILE A 69 38.02 -11.22 -13.00
C ILE A 69 37.22 -12.17 -13.90
N TRP A 70 37.66 -12.41 -15.14
CA TRP A 70 36.98 -13.31 -16.08
C TRP A 70 36.84 -14.74 -15.53
N VAL A 71 37.92 -15.27 -14.94
CA VAL A 71 37.91 -16.60 -14.30
C VAL A 71 36.95 -16.62 -13.11
N SER A 72 36.99 -15.59 -12.27
CA SER A 72 36.08 -15.45 -11.13
C SER A 72 34.61 -15.36 -11.54
N GLU A 73 34.31 -14.59 -12.59
CA GLU A 73 32.96 -14.52 -13.16
C GLU A 73 32.50 -15.85 -13.74
N ALA A 74 33.39 -16.56 -14.46
CA ALA A 74 33.07 -17.87 -15.01
C ALA A 74 32.75 -18.87 -13.90
N LEU A 75 33.51 -18.86 -12.82
CA LEU A 75 33.29 -19.70 -11.64
C LEU A 75 31.98 -19.30 -10.94
N THR A 76 31.75 -18.00 -10.76
CA THR A 76 30.49 -17.46 -10.18
C THR A 76 29.27 -17.84 -11.01
N ARG A 77 29.37 -17.74 -12.37
CA ARG A 77 28.26 -18.17 -13.26
C ARG A 77 28.00 -19.67 -13.17
N LEU A 78 29.03 -20.48 -12.98
CA LEU A 78 28.89 -21.91 -12.79
C LEU A 78 28.16 -22.25 -11.48
N ILE A 79 28.50 -21.54 -10.42
CA ILE A 79 27.87 -21.69 -9.09
C ILE A 79 26.49 -21.03 -9.05
N ALA A 80 26.36 -19.85 -9.67
CA ALA A 80 25.13 -19.03 -9.67
C ALA A 80 24.08 -19.47 -10.69
N ARG A 81 24.25 -20.61 -11.37
CA ARG A 81 23.34 -21.13 -12.41
C ARG A 81 21.86 -21.28 -11.99
N ARG A 82 21.52 -20.87 -10.76
CA ARG A 82 20.15 -20.93 -10.19
C ARG A 82 19.66 -19.62 -9.55
N LYS A 83 20.37 -18.51 -9.62
CA LYS A 83 19.77 -17.23 -9.19
C LYS A 83 19.27 -16.50 -10.44
N SER A 84 17.95 -16.60 -10.67
CA SER A 84 17.18 -15.67 -11.51
C SER A 84 17.67 -14.25 -11.23
N ALA A 85 17.80 -13.45 -12.30
CA ALA A 85 17.98 -12.02 -12.15
C ALA A 85 17.06 -11.53 -11.03
N HIS A 86 17.60 -10.83 -10.05
CA HIS A 86 16.80 -10.16 -9.02
C HIS A 86 15.88 -9.18 -9.75
N VAL A 87 14.70 -9.66 -10.11
CA VAL A 87 13.60 -8.78 -10.44
C VAL A 87 13.19 -8.18 -9.10
N PHE A 88 13.27 -6.88 -8.96
CA PHE A 88 12.85 -6.17 -7.75
C PHE A 88 11.46 -6.66 -7.34
N SER A 89 11.32 -7.07 -6.11
CA SER A 89 10.02 -7.48 -5.58
C SER A 89 9.15 -6.25 -5.28
N ARG A 90 7.85 -6.45 -5.17
CA ARG A 90 6.92 -5.38 -4.77
C ARG A 90 7.31 -4.75 -3.44
N GLU A 91 7.77 -5.58 -2.49
CA GLU A 91 8.22 -5.16 -1.16
C GLU A 91 9.47 -4.29 -1.23
N GLU A 92 10.38 -4.59 -2.16
CA GLU A 92 11.58 -3.77 -2.39
C GLU A 92 11.21 -2.39 -2.94
N PHE A 93 10.25 -2.28 -3.87
CA PHE A 93 9.75 -0.98 -4.34
C PHE A 93 9.08 -0.17 -3.22
N ILE A 94 8.27 -0.82 -2.37
CA ILE A 94 7.65 -0.19 -1.20
C ILE A 94 8.74 0.31 -0.23
N ALA A 95 9.78 -0.48 0.01
CA ALA A 95 10.91 -0.09 0.85
C ALA A 95 11.69 1.09 0.25
N MET A 96 11.95 1.08 -1.07
CA MET A 96 12.61 2.18 -1.80
C MET A 96 11.82 3.48 -1.70
N ALA A 97 10.49 3.45 -1.83
CA ALA A 97 9.65 4.62 -1.64
C ALA A 97 9.82 5.21 -0.23
N GLY A 98 9.86 4.35 0.81
CA GLY A 98 10.13 4.79 2.18
C GLY A 98 11.53 5.36 2.40
N ILE A 99 12.54 4.86 1.69
CA ILE A 99 13.91 5.44 1.71
C ILE A 99 13.92 6.80 1.03
N GLY A 100 13.25 6.93 -0.12
CA GLY A 100 13.12 8.19 -0.87
C GLY A 100 12.46 9.29 -0.04
N GLU A 101 11.41 8.94 0.71
CA GLU A 101 10.72 9.83 1.65
C GLU A 101 11.67 10.33 2.75
N ARG A 102 12.39 9.41 3.42
CA ARG A 102 13.36 9.76 4.48
C ARG A 102 14.53 10.58 3.98
N ALA A 103 14.93 10.38 2.73
CA ALA A 103 16.00 11.15 2.07
C ALA A 103 15.52 12.51 1.53
N GLY A 104 14.24 12.87 1.69
CA GLY A 104 13.66 14.11 1.19
C GLY A 104 13.61 14.20 -0.34
N LYS A 105 13.60 13.06 -1.03
CA LYS A 105 13.49 12.95 -2.51
C LYS A 105 12.07 12.72 -2.98
N LEU A 106 11.23 12.17 -2.14
CA LEU A 106 9.80 12.01 -2.31
C LEU A 106 9.11 12.71 -1.15
N ASP A 107 7.99 13.36 -1.42
CA ASP A 107 7.14 13.84 -0.34
C ASP A 107 6.32 12.68 0.27
N GLN A 108 5.67 12.94 1.41
CA GLN A 108 4.90 11.93 2.11
C GLN A 108 3.70 11.42 1.28
N ARG A 109 3.10 12.30 0.45
CA ARG A 109 1.97 11.97 -0.41
C ARG A 109 2.42 11.06 -1.56
N GLU A 110 3.52 11.40 -2.23
CA GLU A 110 4.10 10.60 -3.31
C GLU A 110 4.48 9.19 -2.82
N SER A 111 5.17 9.11 -1.68
CA SER A 111 5.54 7.84 -1.06
C SER A 111 4.31 6.98 -0.73
N ARG A 112 3.23 7.59 -0.23
CA ARG A 112 1.96 6.91 0.08
C ARG A 112 1.31 6.34 -1.19
N ILE A 113 1.17 7.14 -2.24
CA ILE A 113 0.58 6.71 -3.52
C ILE A 113 1.36 5.53 -4.10
N ILE A 114 2.71 5.60 -4.10
CA ILE A 114 3.56 4.50 -4.59
C ILE A 114 3.31 3.22 -3.78
N LYS A 115 3.29 3.31 -2.45
CA LYS A 115 3.03 2.16 -1.56
C LYS A 115 1.64 1.55 -1.81
N ASN A 116 0.61 2.40 -1.97
CA ASN A 116 -0.75 1.96 -2.23
C ASN A 116 -0.88 1.31 -3.61
N LEU A 117 -0.23 1.87 -4.64
CA LEU A 117 -0.21 1.29 -5.99
C LEU A 117 0.31 -0.16 -5.99
N PHE A 118 1.39 -0.44 -5.26
CA PHE A 118 1.94 -1.80 -5.17
C PHE A 118 1.07 -2.76 -4.32
N ARG A 119 0.19 -2.23 -3.48
CA ARG A 119 -0.78 -3.01 -2.69
C ARG A 119 -2.13 -3.15 -3.38
N PHE A 120 -2.39 -2.35 -4.40
CA PHE A 120 -3.70 -2.23 -5.03
C PHE A 120 -4.27 -3.55 -5.55
N ASP A 121 -3.43 -4.40 -6.16
CA ASP A 121 -3.82 -5.73 -6.63
C ASP A 121 -4.12 -6.75 -5.51
N LEU A 122 -3.70 -6.44 -4.27
CA LEU A 122 -3.94 -7.31 -3.12
C LEU A 122 -5.29 -7.05 -2.46
N LEU A 123 -5.91 -5.92 -2.77
CA LEU A 123 -7.20 -5.51 -2.27
C LEU A 123 -8.31 -5.92 -3.24
N THR A 124 -9.49 -6.18 -2.68
CA THR A 124 -10.69 -6.61 -3.41
C THR A 124 -11.82 -5.59 -3.25
N ALA A 125 -12.87 -5.72 -4.05
CA ALA A 125 -14.06 -4.88 -3.94
C ALA A 125 -14.65 -4.89 -2.53
N LYS A 126 -14.62 -6.05 -1.85
CA LYS A 126 -15.08 -6.23 -0.47
C LYS A 126 -14.34 -5.36 0.55
N ASP A 127 -13.03 -5.12 0.30
CA ASP A 127 -12.20 -4.36 1.24
C ASP A 127 -12.53 -2.87 1.25
N ILE A 128 -13.06 -2.34 0.14
CA ILE A 128 -13.33 -0.90 -0.03
C ILE A 128 -14.80 -0.54 -0.16
N MET A 129 -15.69 -1.51 -0.40
CA MET A 129 -17.12 -1.26 -0.61
C MET A 129 -17.79 -0.58 0.58
N THR A 130 -18.81 0.21 0.31
CA THR A 130 -19.82 0.60 1.29
C THR A 130 -20.67 -0.61 1.64
N PRO A 131 -20.59 -1.15 2.87
CA PRO A 131 -21.31 -2.36 3.23
C PRO A 131 -22.84 -2.18 3.17
N ARG A 132 -23.56 -3.24 2.82
CA ARG A 132 -25.03 -3.27 2.72
C ARG A 132 -25.74 -2.65 3.92
N THR A 133 -25.21 -2.83 5.12
CA THR A 133 -25.83 -2.38 6.37
C THR A 133 -25.92 -0.86 6.54
N VAL A 134 -25.18 -0.11 5.74
CA VAL A 134 -25.16 1.37 5.76
C VAL A 134 -25.61 1.99 4.44
N ILE A 135 -26.01 1.17 3.44
CA ILE A 135 -26.56 1.66 2.19
C ILE A 135 -27.85 2.45 2.46
N SER A 136 -27.88 3.64 1.93
CA SER A 136 -29.04 4.55 2.00
C SER A 136 -29.82 4.49 0.68
N GLY A 137 -30.55 3.37 0.45
CA GLY A 137 -31.40 3.18 -0.73
C GLY A 137 -32.82 3.75 -0.59
N LEU A 138 -33.56 3.75 -1.71
CA LEU A 138 -34.98 4.12 -1.80
C LEU A 138 -35.78 3.01 -2.48
N PRO A 139 -37.05 2.75 -2.07
CA PRO A 139 -37.96 1.88 -2.80
C PRO A 139 -38.20 2.39 -4.22
N GLN A 140 -38.12 1.53 -5.23
CA GLN A 140 -38.30 1.94 -6.63
C GLN A 140 -39.73 2.38 -7.00
N ASP A 141 -40.70 1.94 -6.25
CA ASP A 141 -42.11 2.25 -6.42
C ASP A 141 -42.56 3.57 -5.78
N MET A 142 -41.67 4.21 -4.99
CA MET A 142 -41.88 5.51 -4.36
C MET A 142 -41.95 6.63 -5.41
N SER A 143 -42.76 7.64 -5.17
CA SER A 143 -42.82 8.85 -6.02
C SER A 143 -41.64 9.80 -5.72
N VAL A 144 -41.36 10.70 -6.64
CA VAL A 144 -40.31 11.75 -6.49
C VAL A 144 -40.61 12.62 -5.27
N THR A 145 -41.89 13.00 -5.04
CA THR A 145 -42.26 13.81 -3.89
C THR A 145 -42.04 13.07 -2.58
N GLU A 146 -42.51 11.83 -2.46
CA GLU A 146 -42.30 11.00 -1.27
C GLU A 146 -40.79 10.78 -0.96
N ALA A 147 -39.98 10.57 -2.01
CA ALA A 147 -38.56 10.41 -1.85
C ALA A 147 -37.86 11.63 -1.25
N LEU A 148 -38.29 12.85 -1.67
CA LEU A 148 -37.76 14.09 -1.14
C LEU A 148 -38.28 14.39 0.27
N ASP A 149 -39.53 13.98 0.60
CA ASP A 149 -40.08 14.12 1.95
C ASP A 149 -39.40 13.20 2.96
N VAL A 150 -39.08 11.95 2.55
CA VAL A 150 -38.35 11.00 3.40
C VAL A 150 -36.89 11.41 3.59
N LYS A 151 -36.25 11.96 2.55
CA LYS A 151 -34.86 12.44 2.56
C LYS A 151 -34.78 13.89 2.07
N PRO A 152 -35.15 14.87 2.91
CA PRO A 152 -35.12 16.29 2.52
C PRO A 152 -33.71 16.77 2.13
N SER A 153 -32.67 16.23 2.76
CA SER A 153 -31.27 16.45 2.38
C SER A 153 -30.71 15.22 1.70
N VAL A 154 -30.80 15.17 0.38
CA VAL A 154 -30.19 14.13 -0.43
C VAL A 154 -28.71 14.46 -0.53
N THR A 155 -27.89 13.82 0.31
CA THR A 155 -26.43 14.07 0.37
C THR A 155 -25.67 13.37 -0.74
N HIS A 156 -26.07 12.16 -1.10
CA HIS A 156 -25.36 11.36 -2.10
C HIS A 156 -25.80 11.67 -3.53
N SER A 157 -24.83 11.74 -4.44
CA SER A 157 -25.09 12.02 -5.87
C SER A 157 -25.84 10.88 -6.57
N ARG A 158 -25.69 9.64 -6.08
CA ARG A 158 -26.33 8.42 -6.61
C ARG A 158 -27.06 7.70 -5.50
N LEU A 159 -28.33 7.43 -5.71
CA LEU A 159 -29.22 6.79 -4.75
C LEU A 159 -29.60 5.41 -5.28
N PRO A 160 -29.20 4.32 -4.63
CA PRO A 160 -29.64 2.97 -4.99
C PRO A 160 -31.15 2.83 -4.87
N LEU A 161 -31.76 2.14 -5.84
CA LEU A 161 -33.16 1.77 -5.83
C LEU A 161 -33.30 0.27 -5.58
N TYR A 162 -34.23 -0.10 -4.70
CA TYR A 162 -34.49 -1.50 -4.39
C TYR A 162 -35.97 -1.86 -4.54
N GLN A 163 -36.23 -3.16 -4.73
CA GLN A 163 -37.58 -3.73 -4.74
C GLN A 163 -37.77 -4.59 -3.49
N GLY A 164 -38.71 -4.22 -2.65
CA GLY A 164 -39.00 -4.92 -1.39
C GLY A 164 -37.99 -4.62 -0.30
N ASN A 165 -36.77 -5.11 -0.44
CA ASN A 165 -35.67 -4.88 0.53
C ASN A 165 -34.33 -4.58 -0.16
N LEU A 166 -33.30 -4.23 0.63
CA LEU A 166 -31.96 -3.89 0.14
C LEU A 166 -31.19 -5.08 -0.44
N ASP A 167 -31.70 -6.31 -0.34
CA ASP A 167 -31.11 -7.48 -0.99
C ASP A 167 -31.43 -7.50 -2.50
N HIS A 168 -32.44 -6.76 -2.92
CA HIS A 168 -32.88 -6.64 -4.33
C HIS A 168 -32.66 -5.22 -4.85
N ILE A 169 -31.42 -4.78 -4.95
CA ILE A 169 -31.09 -3.52 -5.61
C ILE A 169 -31.27 -3.69 -7.12
N THR A 170 -32.18 -2.92 -7.72
CA THR A 170 -32.57 -3.02 -9.12
C THR A 170 -31.91 -1.97 -10.01
N GLY A 171 -31.26 -0.97 -9.43
CA GLY A 171 -30.62 0.12 -10.15
C GLY A 171 -30.30 1.30 -9.23
N PHE A 172 -30.08 2.45 -9.82
CA PHE A 172 -29.88 3.70 -9.07
C PHE A 172 -30.52 4.88 -9.81
N ILE A 173 -30.70 5.99 -9.09
CA ILE A 173 -31.13 7.28 -9.63
C ILE A 173 -30.10 8.34 -9.30
N LEU A 174 -29.92 9.33 -10.18
CA LEU A 174 -29.12 10.51 -9.86
C LEU A 174 -29.94 11.49 -9.02
N ARG A 175 -29.32 12.10 -8.02
CA ARG A 175 -29.89 13.19 -7.24
C ARG A 175 -30.46 14.31 -8.14
N ASP A 176 -29.71 14.67 -9.17
CA ASP A 176 -30.07 15.74 -10.08
C ASP A 176 -31.35 15.40 -10.89
N ASP A 177 -31.49 14.13 -11.35
CA ASP A 177 -32.71 13.68 -12.04
C ASP A 177 -33.95 13.80 -11.13
N LEU A 178 -33.77 13.48 -9.84
CA LEU A 178 -34.82 13.62 -8.82
C LEU A 178 -35.28 15.11 -8.64
N LEU A 179 -34.27 16.00 -8.48
CA LEU A 179 -34.50 17.43 -8.29
C LEU A 179 -35.11 18.08 -9.55
N ILE A 180 -34.63 17.71 -10.74
CA ILE A 180 -35.15 18.19 -12.02
C ILE A 180 -36.60 17.74 -12.20
N ALA A 181 -36.92 16.46 -11.91
CA ALA A 181 -38.28 15.97 -12.00
C ALA A 181 -39.22 16.75 -11.06
N LYS A 182 -38.80 17.07 -9.84
CA LYS A 182 -39.58 17.90 -8.90
C LYS A 182 -39.76 19.32 -9.42
N ALA A 183 -38.70 19.94 -9.96
CA ALA A 183 -38.77 21.31 -10.52
C ALA A 183 -39.65 21.42 -11.77
N GLN A 184 -39.90 20.30 -12.46
CA GLN A 184 -40.78 20.21 -13.62
C GLN A 184 -42.22 19.81 -13.26
N ASP A 185 -42.60 19.90 -11.99
CA ASP A 185 -43.92 19.48 -11.48
C ASP A 185 -44.28 18.00 -11.74
N ARG A 186 -43.23 17.15 -11.90
CA ARG A 186 -43.33 15.70 -12.09
C ARG A 186 -43.15 14.93 -10.78
N GLY A 187 -43.66 15.48 -9.69
CA GLY A 187 -43.53 14.92 -8.35
C GLY A 187 -44.19 13.56 -8.15
N ASP A 188 -45.24 13.24 -8.93
CA ASP A 188 -45.97 11.96 -8.84
C ASP A 188 -45.34 10.82 -9.63
N VAL A 189 -44.27 11.11 -10.38
CA VAL A 189 -43.57 10.09 -11.16
C VAL A 189 -42.85 9.13 -10.23
N LYS A 190 -42.97 7.84 -10.48
CA LYS A 190 -42.25 6.79 -9.72
C LYS A 190 -40.77 6.76 -10.04
N LEU A 191 -39.94 6.49 -9.02
CA LEU A 191 -38.50 6.45 -9.15
C LEU A 191 -38.00 5.38 -10.18
N GLU A 192 -38.79 4.31 -10.35
CA GLU A 192 -38.46 3.26 -11.34
C GLU A 192 -38.40 3.79 -12.78
N THR A 193 -39.13 4.87 -13.11
CA THR A 193 -39.10 5.49 -14.46
C THR A 193 -37.85 6.33 -14.71
N LEU A 194 -37.17 6.74 -13.66
CA LEU A 194 -35.94 7.52 -13.69
C LEU A 194 -34.71 6.62 -13.42
N LYS A 195 -34.97 5.31 -13.18
CA LYS A 195 -33.96 4.33 -12.81
C LYS A 195 -32.94 4.14 -13.91
N ARG A 196 -31.68 4.08 -13.52
CA ARG A 196 -30.53 3.70 -14.34
C ARG A 196 -30.06 2.31 -13.94
N GLU A 197 -29.57 1.55 -14.92
CA GLU A 197 -29.00 0.22 -14.69
C GLU A 197 -27.75 0.30 -13.81
N ILE A 198 -27.64 -0.58 -12.81
CA ILE A 198 -26.44 -0.78 -12.03
C ILE A 198 -25.76 -2.09 -12.47
N LYS A 199 -24.46 -2.08 -12.67
CA LYS A 199 -23.68 -3.28 -12.98
C LYS A 199 -23.26 -3.97 -11.70
N THR A 200 -23.12 -5.29 -11.78
CA THR A 200 -22.70 -6.13 -10.66
C THR A 200 -21.25 -6.57 -10.82
N VAL A 201 -20.53 -6.66 -9.70
CA VAL A 201 -19.17 -7.19 -9.60
C VAL A 201 -19.10 -8.15 -8.41
N LEU A 202 -18.19 -9.14 -8.49
CA LEU A 202 -17.96 -10.05 -7.38
C LEU A 202 -17.17 -9.36 -6.26
N ASP A 203 -17.41 -9.78 -5.03
CA ASP A 203 -16.78 -9.20 -3.83
C ASP A 203 -15.28 -9.48 -3.77
N ASP A 204 -14.80 -10.56 -4.39
CA ASP A 204 -13.40 -10.96 -4.50
C ASP A 204 -12.65 -10.35 -5.71
N MET A 205 -13.33 -9.54 -6.54
CA MET A 205 -12.70 -8.87 -7.69
C MET A 205 -11.59 -7.93 -7.20
N SER A 206 -10.36 -8.07 -7.76
CA SER A 206 -9.25 -7.18 -7.41
C SER A 206 -9.53 -5.73 -7.81
N LEU A 207 -8.94 -4.77 -7.07
CA LEU A 207 -9.18 -3.34 -7.35
C LEU A 207 -8.68 -2.92 -8.73
N SER A 208 -7.63 -3.53 -9.26
CA SER A 208 -7.17 -3.26 -10.63
C SER A 208 -8.22 -3.63 -11.65
N ASN A 209 -8.79 -4.84 -11.54
CA ASN A 209 -9.86 -5.29 -12.44
C ASN A 209 -11.14 -4.49 -12.25
N LEU A 210 -11.46 -4.12 -11.02
CA LEU A 210 -12.61 -3.27 -10.71
C LEU A 210 -12.48 -1.88 -11.34
N LEU A 211 -11.31 -1.24 -11.23
CA LEU A 211 -11.06 0.06 -11.85
C LEU A 211 -11.20 -0.03 -13.37
N GLU A 212 -10.57 -1.02 -14.00
CA GLU A 212 -10.66 -1.25 -15.44
C GLU A 212 -12.12 -1.47 -15.86
N PHE A 213 -12.87 -2.31 -15.15
CA PHE A 213 -14.29 -2.56 -15.40
C PHE A 213 -15.12 -1.28 -15.32
N LEU A 214 -14.94 -0.46 -14.27
CA LEU A 214 -15.69 0.79 -14.10
C LEU A 214 -15.39 1.78 -15.24
N LEU A 215 -14.11 1.91 -15.64
CA LEU A 215 -13.69 2.80 -16.73
C LEU A 215 -14.18 2.32 -18.11
N GLU A 216 -14.01 1.05 -18.43
CA GLU A 216 -14.44 0.48 -19.72
C GLU A 216 -15.97 0.55 -19.90
N LYS A 217 -16.71 0.21 -18.84
CA LYS A 217 -18.18 0.24 -18.86
C LYS A 217 -18.76 1.64 -18.63
N ARG A 218 -17.90 2.65 -18.38
CA ARG A 218 -18.30 4.03 -18.03
C ARG A 218 -19.29 4.06 -16.87
N GLN A 219 -19.04 3.23 -15.87
CA GLN A 219 -19.83 3.15 -14.65
C GLN A 219 -19.11 3.87 -13.53
N TYR A 220 -19.84 4.60 -12.72
CA TYR A 220 -19.31 5.30 -11.53
C TYR A 220 -19.70 4.60 -10.23
N ILE A 221 -20.61 3.62 -10.33
CA ILE A 221 -21.11 2.82 -9.20
C ILE A 221 -21.37 1.40 -9.68
N ALA A 222 -21.05 0.42 -8.85
CA ALA A 222 -21.37 -0.97 -9.09
C ALA A 222 -21.92 -1.63 -7.81
N LEU A 223 -22.77 -2.63 -7.99
CA LEU A 223 -23.28 -3.47 -6.92
C LEU A 223 -22.30 -4.63 -6.68
N VAL A 224 -21.84 -4.76 -5.44
CA VAL A 224 -20.98 -5.86 -5.02
C VAL A 224 -21.83 -7.01 -4.53
N ILE A 225 -21.63 -8.20 -5.13
CA ILE A 225 -22.35 -9.44 -4.80
C ILE A 225 -21.37 -10.54 -4.43
N ASP A 226 -21.84 -11.50 -3.62
CA ASP A 226 -21.11 -12.74 -3.38
C ASP A 226 -21.30 -13.77 -4.50
N GLU A 227 -20.66 -14.93 -4.37
CA GLU A 227 -20.75 -16.04 -5.33
C GLU A 227 -22.16 -16.65 -5.45
N TYR A 228 -23.05 -16.36 -4.52
CA TYR A 228 -24.45 -16.81 -4.51
C TYR A 228 -25.42 -15.75 -5.05
N GLY A 229 -24.91 -14.57 -5.43
CA GLY A 229 -25.71 -13.44 -5.91
C GLY A 229 -26.28 -12.56 -4.80
N GLY A 230 -25.89 -12.79 -3.55
CA GLY A 230 -26.30 -11.98 -2.40
C GLY A 230 -25.63 -10.61 -2.38
N THR A 231 -26.43 -9.55 -2.17
CA THR A 231 -25.90 -8.17 -2.07
C THR A 231 -24.98 -8.00 -0.87
N GLN A 232 -23.71 -7.68 -1.10
CA GLN A 232 -22.71 -7.40 -0.08
C GLN A 232 -22.55 -5.89 0.17
N GLY A 233 -22.60 -5.09 -0.87
CA GLY A 233 -22.41 -3.65 -0.76
C GLY A 233 -22.49 -2.92 -2.09
N LEU A 234 -22.00 -1.69 -2.07
CA LEU A 234 -21.80 -0.84 -3.25
C LEU A 234 -20.36 -0.38 -3.29
N VAL A 235 -19.83 -0.19 -4.49
CA VAL A 235 -18.51 0.39 -4.70
C VAL A 235 -18.60 1.46 -5.79
N THR A 236 -17.87 2.55 -5.59
CA THR A 236 -17.81 3.67 -6.53
C THR A 236 -16.40 3.83 -7.10
N THR A 237 -16.27 4.59 -8.17
CA THR A 237 -14.96 5.00 -8.68
C THR A 237 -14.21 5.85 -7.64
N GLU A 238 -14.93 6.60 -6.82
CA GLU A 238 -14.39 7.42 -5.73
C GLU A 238 -13.67 6.54 -4.71
N ASP A 239 -14.29 5.46 -4.21
CA ASP A 239 -13.68 4.51 -3.25
C ASP A 239 -12.35 3.92 -3.79
N VAL A 240 -12.33 3.61 -5.10
CA VAL A 240 -11.12 3.06 -5.75
C VAL A 240 -10.00 4.09 -5.80
N VAL A 241 -10.33 5.35 -6.15
CA VAL A 241 -9.35 6.45 -6.23
C VAL A 241 -8.85 6.84 -4.84
N GLU A 242 -9.73 6.91 -3.85
CA GLU A 242 -9.40 7.16 -2.44
C GLU A 242 -8.39 6.13 -1.91
N THR A 243 -8.64 4.87 -2.20
CA THR A 243 -7.73 3.78 -1.82
C THR A 243 -6.34 3.95 -2.46
N LEU A 244 -6.28 4.36 -3.73
CA LEU A 244 -5.02 4.61 -4.43
C LEU A 244 -4.28 5.82 -3.85
N LEU A 245 -4.99 6.91 -3.58
CA LEU A 245 -4.42 8.13 -3.01
C LEU A 245 -4.08 7.98 -1.52
N GLY A 246 -4.75 7.05 -0.83
CA GLY A 246 -4.63 6.84 0.61
C GLY A 246 -5.21 8.00 1.42
N MET A 247 -6.26 8.62 0.91
CA MET A 247 -6.98 9.72 1.54
C MET A 247 -8.45 9.71 1.09
N GLU A 248 -9.35 10.05 1.99
CA GLU A 248 -10.76 10.25 1.68
C GLU A 248 -10.97 11.51 0.82
N ILE A 249 -11.86 11.40 -0.15
CA ILE A 249 -12.34 12.52 -0.96
C ILE A 249 -13.68 12.95 -0.35
N VAL A 250 -13.63 13.99 0.47
CA VAL A 250 -14.81 14.49 1.19
C VAL A 250 -15.51 15.55 0.34
N ASP A 251 -16.80 15.34 0.01
CA ASP A 251 -17.65 16.35 -0.62
C ASP A 251 -18.17 17.31 0.45
N GLU A 252 -18.46 18.55 0.06
CA GLU A 252 -18.99 19.63 0.94
C GLU A 252 -20.28 19.24 1.67
N MET A 253 -21.02 18.27 1.13
CA MET A 253 -22.30 17.79 1.65
C MET A 253 -22.17 16.52 2.52
N ASP A 254 -20.99 15.90 2.59
CA ASP A 254 -20.79 14.65 3.30
C ASP A 254 -20.80 14.86 4.82
N ARG A 255 -21.69 14.13 5.51
CA ARG A 255 -21.79 14.12 6.97
C ARG A 255 -20.95 13.04 7.61
N VAL A 256 -20.50 12.07 6.85
CA VAL A 256 -19.70 10.93 7.28
C VAL A 256 -18.57 10.76 6.28
N GLU A 257 -17.36 10.86 6.75
CA GLU A 257 -16.14 10.76 5.92
C GLU A 257 -15.90 9.36 5.40
N ASP A 258 -16.17 8.30 6.21
CA ASP A 258 -15.91 6.90 5.88
C ASP A 258 -17.13 6.03 6.25
N MET A 259 -17.78 5.48 5.23
CA MET A 259 -18.95 4.62 5.38
C MET A 259 -18.60 3.24 5.98
N GLN A 260 -17.38 2.76 5.83
CA GLN A 260 -16.93 1.52 6.48
C GLN A 260 -16.76 1.72 7.98
N VAL A 261 -16.20 2.86 8.39
CA VAL A 261 -16.13 3.23 9.81
C VAL A 261 -17.51 3.33 10.41
N LEU A 262 -18.46 3.94 9.70
CA LEU A 262 -19.86 4.00 10.12
C LEU A 262 -20.47 2.61 10.29
N ALA A 263 -20.24 1.70 9.32
CA ALA A 263 -20.73 0.33 9.38
C ALA A 263 -20.17 -0.42 10.59
N ARG A 264 -18.88 -0.29 10.87
CA ARG A 264 -18.22 -0.89 12.05
C ARG A 264 -18.79 -0.33 13.35
N GLN A 265 -18.99 0.97 13.44
CA GLN A 265 -19.60 1.60 14.63
C GLN A 265 -21.02 1.11 14.88
N GLN A 266 -21.86 1.02 13.83
CA GLN A 266 -23.21 0.50 13.94
C GLN A 266 -23.23 -0.96 14.33
N TRP A 267 -22.30 -1.78 13.77
CA TRP A 267 -22.14 -3.16 14.17
C TRP A 267 -21.72 -3.27 15.64
N ALA A 268 -20.73 -2.51 16.08
CA ALA A 268 -20.27 -2.53 17.47
C ALA A 268 -21.39 -2.16 18.45
N LYS A 269 -22.26 -1.18 18.10
CA LYS A 269 -23.44 -0.84 18.93
C LYS A 269 -24.43 -2.02 19.01
N ARG A 270 -24.74 -2.67 17.87
CA ARG A 270 -25.65 -3.82 17.84
C ARG A 270 -25.09 -5.04 18.59
N ALA A 271 -23.80 -5.35 18.39
CA ALA A 271 -23.12 -6.44 19.03
C ALA A 271 -23.13 -6.29 20.56
N ARG A 272 -22.83 -5.09 21.09
CA ARG A 272 -22.93 -4.79 22.52
C ARG A 272 -24.36 -4.95 23.07
N ALA A 273 -25.37 -4.53 22.31
CA ALA A 273 -26.76 -4.71 22.69
C ALA A 273 -27.18 -6.19 22.73
N LEU A 274 -26.51 -7.06 21.97
CA LEU A 274 -26.68 -8.51 21.96
C LEU A 274 -25.77 -9.24 22.97
N GLY A 275 -24.97 -8.52 23.77
CA GLY A 275 -24.07 -9.09 24.77
C GLY A 275 -22.80 -9.72 24.17
N LEU A 276 -22.46 -9.41 22.92
CA LEU A 276 -21.24 -9.89 22.28
C LEU A 276 -20.06 -8.97 22.63
N GLU A 277 -18.92 -9.58 22.95
CA GLU A 277 -17.67 -8.83 23.10
C GLU A 277 -17.15 -8.38 21.74
N VAL A 278 -16.82 -7.10 21.62
CA VAL A 278 -16.28 -6.46 20.41
C VAL A 278 -14.96 -5.80 20.76
N ASP A 279 -13.92 -6.07 19.98
CA ASP A 279 -12.61 -5.44 20.18
C ASP A 279 -12.63 -3.92 19.87
N ALA A 280 -11.49 -3.25 20.10
CA ALA A 280 -11.37 -1.82 19.86
C ALA A 280 -11.54 -1.43 18.37
N SER A 281 -11.39 -2.40 17.44
CA SER A 281 -11.59 -2.22 15.98
C SER A 281 -13.05 -2.46 15.56
N GLY A 282 -13.93 -2.86 16.49
CA GLY A 282 -15.33 -3.18 16.21
C GLY A 282 -15.52 -4.58 15.61
N GLN A 283 -14.53 -5.48 15.72
CA GLN A 283 -14.62 -6.85 15.24
C GLN A 283 -14.95 -7.81 16.41
N THR A 284 -15.73 -8.85 16.11
CA THR A 284 -15.96 -9.94 17.06
C THR A 284 -14.72 -10.84 17.09
N PRO A 285 -14.19 -11.23 18.27
CA PRO A 285 -13.09 -12.17 18.38
C PRO A 285 -13.35 -13.45 17.57
N VAL A 286 -12.33 -13.95 16.88
CA VAL A 286 -12.43 -15.13 15.97
C VAL A 286 -13.05 -16.35 16.68
N ALA A 287 -12.83 -16.52 18.00
CA ALA A 287 -13.40 -17.59 18.80
C ALA A 287 -14.93 -17.56 18.90
N GLN A 288 -15.57 -16.38 18.80
CA GLN A 288 -17.03 -16.24 18.87
C GLN A 288 -17.70 -16.29 17.48
N ARG A 289 -16.94 -16.19 16.40
CA ARG A 289 -17.47 -16.31 15.03
C ARG A 289 -18.00 -17.71 14.71
N SER A 290 -17.47 -18.76 15.35
CA SER A 290 -17.89 -20.14 15.14
C SER A 290 -19.17 -20.54 15.90
N GLU A 291 -19.65 -19.70 16.83
CA GLU A 291 -20.81 -19.98 17.68
C GLU A 291 -22.06 -19.16 17.35
N MET A 292 -22.02 -18.31 16.31
CA MET A 292 -23.23 -17.61 15.91
C MET A 292 -24.26 -18.59 15.34
N PRO A 293 -25.46 -18.70 15.94
CA PRO A 293 -26.50 -19.54 15.40
C PRO A 293 -26.90 -18.98 14.02
N THR A 294 -26.77 -19.81 12.99
CA THR A 294 -27.43 -19.56 11.71
C THR A 294 -28.93 -19.59 12.00
N THR A 295 -29.55 -18.42 12.15
CA THR A 295 -31.00 -18.32 12.14
C THR A 295 -31.48 -18.73 10.75
N ARG A 296 -31.79 -20.01 10.58
CA ARG A 296 -32.66 -20.48 9.49
C ARG A 296 -34.00 -19.76 9.67
N PRO A 297 -34.59 -19.21 8.62
CA PRO A 297 -35.99 -18.85 8.66
C PRO A 297 -36.76 -20.15 8.96
N THR A 298 -37.52 -20.17 10.00
CA THR A 298 -38.55 -21.19 10.22
C THR A 298 -39.60 -20.96 9.16
N ASP A 299 -39.64 -21.85 8.17
CA ASP A 299 -40.87 -22.12 7.40
C ASP A 299 -41.91 -22.63 8.39
N ASP A 300 -42.78 -21.78 8.78
CA ASP A 300 -44.04 -22.16 9.40
C ASP A 300 -45.19 -21.75 8.47
N ASP A 301 -45.87 -22.78 7.92
CA ASP A 301 -47.20 -22.93 7.35
C ASP A 301 -47.88 -21.76 6.62
#